data_79dfdf8ed791257b2678e4ebc5970b7e
#
_entry.id   79dfdf8ed791257b2678e4ebc5970b7e
#
_cell.length_a   1.000
_cell.length_b   1.000
_cell.length_c   1.000
_cell.angle_alpha   90.00
_cell.angle_beta   90.00
_cell.angle_gamma   90.00
#
_symmetry.space_group_name_H-M   'P 1'
#
loop_
_entity.id
_entity.type
_entity.pdbx_description
1 polymer ?
#
loop_
_entity_poly.entity_id
_entity_poly.type
_entity_poly.pdbx_seq_one_letter_code
_entity_poly.pdbx_strand_id
1 'polypeptide(L)'
;MKKVILVFAAALCFALPTVKAQSVDSALIDAYNAFDSAKNYQQQMAATNQFKLIEKQWPDNWLTNYYAAWSIAVVSFVEPVSAKRDPMLDEADAFYKKTERMDTTNDEVAVLGALLAAARLSVAPMSRHSKYGKIADAYYDLAKKVNPNNPRMFYQQGNSMYYTPKLFGGGYEKALALYQKAATLFPNDSKDIHKPHWGAKVNQKMIDECNKKLK
;
A
#
# COMPACT_ATOMS: atom_id res chain seq x y z
N MET A 1 69.58 -35.76 25.06
CA MET A 1 68.89 -34.50 25.32
C MET A 1 67.72 -34.33 24.31
N LYS A 2 66.47 -34.66 24.70
CA LYS A 2 65.30 -34.59 23.83
C LYS A 2 64.65 -33.23 24.08
N LYS A 3 64.57 -32.38 23.02
CA LYS A 3 63.87 -31.10 23.04
C LYS A 3 62.36 -31.34 22.84
N VAL A 4 61.57 -31.02 23.86
CA VAL A 4 60.13 -31.00 23.75
C VAL A 4 59.70 -29.63 23.20
N ILE A 5 59.09 -29.64 22.02
CA ILE A 5 58.51 -28.44 21.41
C ILE A 5 57.04 -28.40 21.84
N LEU A 6 56.70 -27.41 22.70
CA LEU A 6 55.31 -27.13 23.11
C LEU A 6 54.69 -26.26 22.02
N VAL A 7 53.70 -26.80 21.32
CA VAL A 7 52.90 -26.04 20.36
C VAL A 7 51.70 -25.45 21.12
N PHE A 8 51.69 -24.15 21.33
CA PHE A 8 50.53 -23.42 21.84
C PHE A 8 49.54 -23.19 20.68
N ALA A 9 48.46 -23.96 20.66
CA ALA A 9 47.35 -23.68 19.77
C ALA A 9 46.47 -22.57 20.41
N ALA A 10 46.65 -21.33 19.97
CA ALA A 10 45.75 -20.22 20.35
C ALA A 10 44.42 -20.40 19.64
N ALA A 11 43.40 -20.87 20.35
CA ALA A 11 42.02 -20.89 19.87
C ALA A 11 41.47 -19.44 19.76
N LEU A 12 41.49 -18.86 18.58
CA LEU A 12 40.89 -17.56 18.29
C LEU A 12 39.38 -17.77 18.19
N CYS A 13 38.65 -17.60 19.31
CA CYS A 13 37.19 -17.53 19.30
C CYS A 13 36.78 -16.23 18.60
N PHE A 14 36.45 -16.31 17.31
CA PHE A 14 35.71 -15.26 16.62
C PHE A 14 34.32 -15.22 17.20
N ALA A 15 34.06 -14.25 18.09
CA ALA A 15 32.71 -13.85 18.45
C ALA A 15 32.07 -13.23 17.19
N LEU A 16 31.38 -14.06 16.40
CA LEU A 16 30.54 -13.54 15.33
C LEU A 16 29.45 -12.68 15.96
N PRO A 17 29.30 -11.41 15.54
CA PRO A 17 28.18 -10.61 15.99
C PRO A 17 26.90 -11.34 15.62
N THR A 18 26.06 -11.66 16.61
CA THR A 18 24.71 -12.18 16.36
C THR A 18 23.92 -11.08 15.67
N VAL A 19 23.88 -11.09 14.35
CA VAL A 19 22.95 -10.26 13.60
C VAL A 19 21.56 -10.77 13.95
N LYS A 20 20.80 -10.02 14.76
CA LYS A 20 19.39 -10.31 14.97
C LYS A 20 18.73 -10.30 13.59
N ALA A 21 18.17 -11.43 13.18
CA ALA A 21 17.35 -11.48 11.97
C ALA A 21 16.21 -10.46 12.12
N GLN A 22 16.08 -9.57 11.15
CA GLN A 22 14.99 -8.60 11.13
C GLN A 22 13.66 -9.34 11.07
N SER A 23 12.70 -8.97 11.92
CA SER A 23 11.34 -9.53 11.85
C SER A 23 10.60 -8.96 10.64
N VAL A 24 9.62 -9.69 10.12
CA VAL A 24 8.74 -9.21 9.05
C VAL A 24 8.07 -7.88 9.43
N ASP A 25 7.66 -7.74 10.69
CA ASP A 25 6.97 -6.54 11.18
C ASP A 25 7.89 -5.32 11.14
N SER A 26 9.12 -5.45 11.65
CA SER A 26 10.08 -4.33 11.60
C SER A 26 10.45 -3.98 10.17
N ALA A 27 10.61 -4.97 9.28
CA ALA A 27 10.89 -4.73 7.87
C ALA A 27 9.74 -3.95 7.18
N LEU A 28 8.49 -4.33 7.45
CA LEU A 28 7.31 -3.65 6.89
C LEU A 28 7.17 -2.23 7.43
N ILE A 29 7.42 -2.00 8.72
CA ILE A 29 7.39 -0.67 9.33
C ILE A 29 8.44 0.23 8.69
N ASP A 30 9.67 -0.25 8.54
CA ASP A 30 10.77 0.53 7.96
C ASP A 30 10.47 0.88 6.51
N ALA A 31 9.99 -0.07 5.70
CA ALA A 31 9.60 0.16 4.31
C ALA A 31 8.42 1.14 4.21
N TYR A 32 7.42 1.01 5.10
CA TYR A 32 6.29 1.95 5.13
C TYR A 32 6.74 3.37 5.50
N ASN A 33 7.58 3.53 6.50
CA ASN A 33 8.11 4.83 6.89
C ASN A 33 8.94 5.47 5.76
N ALA A 34 9.73 4.67 5.05
CA ALA A 34 10.47 5.13 3.88
C ALA A 34 9.52 5.58 2.76
N PHE A 35 8.43 4.83 2.51
CA PHE A 35 7.43 5.18 1.52
C PHE A 35 6.64 6.45 1.89
N ASP A 36 6.17 6.57 3.15
CA ASP A 36 5.38 7.72 3.63
C ASP A 36 6.20 9.02 3.71
N SER A 37 7.51 8.92 3.93
CA SER A 37 8.44 10.06 3.96
C SER A 37 8.99 10.43 2.58
N ALA A 38 8.76 9.62 1.54
CA ALA A 38 9.26 9.84 0.19
C ALA A 38 8.73 11.16 -0.40
N LYS A 39 9.65 11.95 -0.97
CA LYS A 39 9.35 13.29 -1.51
C LYS A 39 9.21 13.32 -3.03
N ASN A 40 9.59 12.24 -3.70
CA ASN A 40 9.58 12.15 -5.15
C ASN A 40 9.38 10.70 -5.62
N TYR A 41 9.13 10.56 -6.92
CA TYR A 41 8.90 9.27 -7.57
C TYR A 41 10.04 8.25 -7.32
N GLN A 42 11.29 8.66 -7.41
CA GLN A 42 12.44 7.77 -7.25
C GLN A 42 12.51 7.18 -5.84
N GLN A 43 12.24 8.00 -4.82
CA GLN A 43 12.20 7.55 -3.43
C GLN A 43 11.01 6.60 -3.17
N GLN A 44 9.84 6.89 -3.76
CA GLN A 44 8.69 5.98 -3.68
C GLN A 44 8.99 4.64 -4.36
N MET A 45 9.63 4.66 -5.54
CA MET A 45 10.05 3.43 -6.23
C MET A 45 11.08 2.64 -5.41
N ALA A 46 12.03 3.32 -4.75
CA ALA A 46 13.00 2.64 -3.88
C ALA A 46 12.29 1.92 -2.72
N ALA A 47 11.35 2.57 -2.05
CA ALA A 47 10.56 1.97 -0.97
C ALA A 47 9.63 0.85 -1.49
N THR A 48 9.05 1.01 -2.70
CA THR A 48 8.29 -0.06 -3.37
C THR A 48 9.16 -1.30 -3.61
N ASN A 49 10.41 -1.12 -4.05
CA ASN A 49 11.34 -2.23 -4.22
C ASN A 49 11.69 -2.90 -2.88
N GLN A 50 11.73 -2.15 -1.77
CA GLN A 50 11.89 -2.75 -0.43
C GLN A 50 10.71 -3.65 -0.08
N PHE A 51 9.45 -3.23 -0.31
CA PHE A 51 8.29 -4.09 -0.11
C PHE A 51 8.35 -5.38 -0.95
N LYS A 52 8.80 -5.30 -2.20
CA LYS A 52 8.98 -6.48 -3.07
C LYS A 52 10.06 -7.43 -2.53
N LEU A 53 11.16 -6.91 -1.97
CA LEU A 53 12.19 -7.72 -1.33
C LEU A 53 11.69 -8.38 -0.04
N ILE A 54 10.88 -7.67 0.74
CA ILE A 54 10.24 -8.21 1.94
C ILE A 54 9.27 -9.33 1.56
N GLU A 55 8.42 -9.13 0.54
CA GLU A 55 7.54 -10.19 0.04
C GLU A 55 8.32 -11.43 -0.40
N LYS A 56 9.42 -11.25 -1.13
CA LYS A 56 10.27 -12.37 -1.55
C LYS A 56 10.86 -13.16 -0.37
N GLN A 57 11.10 -12.50 0.75
CA GLN A 57 11.63 -13.13 1.97
C GLN A 57 10.52 -13.82 2.79
N TRP A 58 9.29 -13.29 2.76
CA TRP A 58 8.13 -13.83 3.47
C TRP A 58 6.91 -13.93 2.54
N PRO A 59 6.94 -14.82 1.51
CA PRO A 59 5.92 -14.87 0.47
C PRO A 59 4.55 -15.36 0.94
N ASP A 60 4.52 -16.12 2.05
CA ASP A 60 3.31 -16.70 2.64
C ASP A 60 2.67 -15.77 3.70
N ASN A 61 3.15 -14.54 3.84
CA ASN A 61 2.54 -13.54 4.71
C ASN A 61 1.63 -12.64 3.86
N TRP A 62 0.34 -12.55 4.22
CA TRP A 62 -0.63 -11.76 3.46
C TRP A 62 -0.29 -10.27 3.42
N LEU A 63 0.26 -9.72 4.51
CA LEU A 63 0.55 -8.30 4.64
C LEU A 63 1.77 -7.89 3.78
N THR A 64 2.75 -8.78 3.58
CA THR A 64 3.88 -8.51 2.68
C THR A 64 3.41 -8.43 1.22
N ASN A 65 2.54 -9.35 0.82
CA ASN A 65 1.90 -9.33 -0.51
C ASN A 65 1.00 -8.10 -0.67
N TYR A 66 0.23 -7.76 0.38
CA TYR A 66 -0.62 -6.57 0.40
C TYR A 66 0.20 -5.28 0.15
N TYR A 67 1.28 -5.06 0.91
CA TYR A 67 2.08 -3.85 0.77
C TYR A 67 2.88 -3.80 -0.53
N ALA A 68 3.30 -4.95 -1.07
CA ALA A 68 3.90 -5.01 -2.41
C ALA A 68 2.89 -4.54 -3.47
N ALA A 69 1.68 -5.08 -3.48
CA ALA A 69 0.62 -4.68 -4.40
C ALA A 69 0.21 -3.20 -4.20
N TRP A 70 0.00 -2.79 -2.94
CA TRP A 70 -0.41 -1.44 -2.58
C TRP A 70 0.60 -0.39 -3.05
N SER A 71 1.89 -0.59 -2.76
CA SER A 71 2.93 0.39 -3.09
C SER A 71 3.08 0.56 -4.61
N ILE A 72 3.03 -0.54 -5.37
CA ILE A 72 3.06 -0.49 -6.83
C ILE A 72 1.83 0.26 -7.37
N ALA A 73 0.63 -0.06 -6.85
CA ALA A 73 -0.60 0.61 -7.26
C ALA A 73 -0.54 2.13 -7.01
N VAL A 74 -0.06 2.55 -5.83
CA VAL A 74 0.09 3.97 -5.48
C VAL A 74 1.09 4.66 -6.39
N VAL A 75 2.26 4.05 -6.63
CA VAL A 75 3.29 4.67 -7.49
C VAL A 75 2.87 4.72 -8.95
N SER A 76 2.02 3.80 -9.42
CA SER A 76 1.52 3.81 -10.80
C SER A 76 0.75 5.08 -11.16
N PHE A 77 0.11 5.76 -10.19
CA PHE A 77 -0.58 7.03 -10.44
C PHE A 77 0.38 8.17 -10.80
N VAL A 78 1.61 8.10 -10.30
CA VAL A 78 2.64 9.14 -10.50
C VAL A 78 3.77 8.69 -11.43
N GLU A 79 3.69 7.51 -12.02
CA GLU A 79 4.63 7.03 -13.04
C GLU A 79 4.58 7.96 -14.26
N PRO A 80 5.70 8.63 -14.60
CA PRO A 80 5.71 9.63 -15.69
C PRO A 80 5.55 9.03 -17.08
N VAL A 81 5.94 7.74 -17.25
CA VAL A 81 5.86 7.06 -18.55
C VAL A 81 4.59 6.22 -18.61
N SER A 82 3.56 6.71 -19.25
CA SER A 82 2.23 6.07 -19.31
C SER A 82 2.29 4.60 -19.75
N ALA A 83 3.14 4.25 -20.70
CA ALA A 83 3.30 2.86 -21.17
C ALA A 83 3.83 1.89 -20.10
N LYS A 84 4.41 2.38 -19.00
CA LYS A 84 4.87 1.55 -17.89
C LYS A 84 3.79 1.25 -16.87
N ARG A 85 2.69 2.00 -16.86
CA ARG A 85 1.64 1.87 -15.82
C ARG A 85 0.95 0.51 -15.85
N ASP A 86 0.54 0.03 -17.03
CA ASP A 86 -0.12 -1.29 -17.13
C ASP A 86 0.82 -2.44 -16.74
N PRO A 87 2.08 -2.54 -17.21
CA PRO A 87 3.02 -3.55 -16.71
C PRO A 87 3.25 -3.50 -15.20
N MET A 88 3.33 -2.31 -14.59
CA MET A 88 3.40 -2.18 -13.13
C MET A 88 2.15 -2.74 -12.45
N LEU A 89 0.98 -2.44 -12.97
CA LEU A 89 -0.27 -2.94 -12.44
C LEU A 89 -0.45 -4.45 -12.65
N ASP A 90 0.10 -5.04 -13.71
CA ASP A 90 0.16 -6.50 -13.89
C ASP A 90 0.98 -7.17 -12.78
N GLU A 91 2.10 -6.54 -12.39
CA GLU A 91 2.91 -6.99 -11.25
C GLU A 91 2.13 -6.84 -9.92
N ALA A 92 1.46 -5.71 -9.71
CA ALA A 92 0.63 -5.47 -8.53
C ALA A 92 -0.52 -6.49 -8.41
N ASP A 93 -1.19 -6.81 -9.52
CA ASP A 93 -2.26 -7.82 -9.58
C ASP A 93 -1.74 -9.22 -9.21
N ALA A 94 -0.49 -9.56 -9.52
CA ALA A 94 0.10 -10.84 -9.12
C ALA A 94 0.25 -10.96 -7.59
N PHE A 95 0.69 -9.90 -6.91
CA PHE A 95 0.75 -9.84 -5.44
C PHE A 95 -0.65 -9.80 -4.83
N TYR A 96 -1.55 -9.00 -5.40
CA TYR A 96 -2.94 -8.92 -4.95
C TYR A 96 -3.63 -10.29 -4.95
N LYS A 97 -3.49 -11.07 -6.02
CA LYS A 97 -4.05 -12.42 -6.11
C LYS A 97 -3.51 -13.38 -5.05
N LYS A 98 -2.26 -13.22 -4.62
CA LYS A 98 -1.73 -13.99 -3.47
C LYS A 98 -2.42 -13.57 -2.18
N THR A 99 -2.51 -12.25 -1.92
CA THR A 99 -3.20 -11.69 -0.75
C THR A 99 -4.66 -12.15 -0.68
N GLU A 100 -5.40 -12.03 -1.79
CA GLU A 100 -6.81 -12.42 -1.89
C GLU A 100 -7.03 -13.90 -1.59
N ARG A 101 -6.15 -14.79 -2.06
CA ARG A 101 -6.24 -16.23 -1.76
C ARG A 101 -5.98 -16.56 -0.29
N MET A 102 -5.19 -15.75 0.41
CA MET A 102 -4.87 -15.97 1.82
C MET A 102 -6.02 -15.54 2.74
N ASP A 103 -6.75 -14.47 2.39
CA ASP A 103 -7.89 -13.99 3.16
C ASP A 103 -8.92 -13.29 2.27
N THR A 104 -9.91 -14.05 1.82
CA THR A 104 -11.01 -13.56 0.97
C THR A 104 -12.05 -12.74 1.74
N THR A 105 -12.01 -12.75 3.07
CA THR A 105 -12.99 -12.08 3.93
C THR A 105 -12.47 -10.79 4.57
N ASN A 106 -11.27 -10.37 4.19
CA ASN A 106 -10.61 -9.19 4.74
C ASN A 106 -11.05 -7.92 4.02
N ASP A 107 -11.60 -6.96 4.77
CA ASP A 107 -12.03 -5.67 4.22
C ASP A 107 -10.88 -4.87 3.59
N GLU A 108 -9.67 -4.96 4.13
CA GLU A 108 -8.48 -4.31 3.57
C GLU A 108 -8.07 -4.89 2.21
N VAL A 109 -8.23 -6.20 2.03
CA VAL A 109 -7.98 -6.84 0.74
C VAL A 109 -8.99 -6.35 -0.31
N ALA A 110 -10.26 -6.22 0.06
CA ALA A 110 -11.27 -5.64 -0.82
C ALA A 110 -10.94 -4.17 -1.16
N VAL A 111 -10.54 -3.36 -0.17
CA VAL A 111 -10.10 -1.97 -0.39
C VAL A 111 -8.90 -1.90 -1.33
N LEU A 112 -7.95 -2.83 -1.23
CA LEU A 112 -6.81 -2.91 -2.16
C LEU A 112 -7.27 -3.27 -3.58
N GLY A 113 -8.24 -4.17 -3.73
CA GLY A 113 -8.84 -4.48 -5.03
C GLY A 113 -9.49 -3.26 -5.69
N ALA A 114 -10.20 -2.44 -4.92
CA ALA A 114 -10.76 -1.17 -5.38
C ALA A 114 -9.65 -0.18 -5.81
N LEU A 115 -8.54 -0.10 -5.07
CA LEU A 115 -7.38 0.73 -5.43
C LEU A 115 -6.77 0.31 -6.77
N LEU A 116 -6.57 -0.99 -6.98
CA LEU A 116 -6.05 -1.53 -8.24
C LEU A 116 -6.98 -1.23 -9.42
N ALA A 117 -8.29 -1.38 -9.22
CA ALA A 117 -9.27 -1.02 -10.24
C ALA A 117 -9.23 0.49 -10.56
N ALA A 118 -9.11 1.36 -9.56
CA ALA A 118 -8.95 2.80 -9.74
C ALA A 118 -7.64 3.13 -10.47
N ALA A 119 -6.53 2.45 -10.15
CA ALA A 119 -5.26 2.61 -10.84
C ALA A 119 -5.35 2.20 -12.31
N ARG A 120 -5.97 1.07 -12.63
CA ARG A 120 -6.24 0.63 -14.02
C ARG A 120 -7.12 1.63 -14.78
N LEU A 121 -8.15 2.17 -14.10
CA LEU A 121 -9.01 3.20 -14.68
C LEU A 121 -8.19 4.44 -15.05
N SER A 122 -7.28 4.88 -14.17
CA SER A 122 -6.48 6.11 -14.35
C SER A 122 -5.56 6.08 -15.57
N VAL A 123 -5.19 4.90 -16.08
CA VAL A 123 -4.33 4.76 -17.26
C VAL A 123 -5.01 5.30 -18.54
N ALA A 124 -6.31 5.03 -18.68
CA ALA A 124 -7.10 5.51 -19.84
C ALA A 124 -8.57 5.72 -19.42
N PRO A 125 -8.88 6.81 -18.69
CA PRO A 125 -10.18 7.01 -18.02
C PRO A 125 -11.38 6.88 -18.95
N MET A 126 -11.32 7.48 -20.14
CA MET A 126 -12.45 7.49 -21.07
C MET A 126 -12.84 6.11 -21.56
N SER A 127 -11.86 5.25 -21.87
CA SER A 127 -12.11 3.90 -22.39
C SER A 127 -12.31 2.85 -21.30
N ARG A 128 -11.81 3.10 -20.08
CA ARG A 128 -11.77 2.13 -18.97
C ARG A 128 -12.85 2.36 -17.90
N HIS A 129 -13.50 3.53 -17.91
CA HIS A 129 -14.46 3.89 -16.86
C HIS A 129 -15.56 2.84 -16.68
N SER A 130 -16.21 2.41 -17.75
CA SER A 130 -17.32 1.44 -17.68
C SER A 130 -16.92 0.09 -17.08
N LYS A 131 -15.69 -0.36 -17.31
CA LYS A 131 -15.18 -1.64 -16.79
C LYS A 131 -14.68 -1.49 -15.35
N TYR A 132 -13.68 -0.63 -15.15
CA TYR A 132 -12.97 -0.57 -13.87
C TYR A 132 -13.72 0.22 -12.80
N GLY A 133 -14.63 1.12 -13.18
CA GLY A 133 -15.58 1.73 -12.24
C GLY A 133 -16.46 0.69 -11.57
N LYS A 134 -17.11 -0.18 -12.36
CA LYS A 134 -17.93 -1.28 -11.81
C LYS A 134 -17.14 -2.25 -10.94
N ILE A 135 -15.88 -2.54 -11.30
CA ILE A 135 -15.01 -3.40 -10.50
C ILE A 135 -14.70 -2.72 -9.15
N ALA A 136 -14.36 -1.44 -9.15
CA ALA A 136 -14.10 -0.69 -7.92
C ALA A 136 -15.34 -0.66 -7.01
N ASP A 137 -16.53 -0.41 -7.58
CA ASP A 137 -17.79 -0.38 -6.84
C ASP A 137 -18.07 -1.75 -6.18
N ALA A 138 -17.88 -2.86 -6.90
CA ALA A 138 -18.05 -4.20 -6.36
C ALA A 138 -17.11 -4.48 -5.17
N TYR A 139 -15.87 -4.02 -5.24
CA TYR A 139 -14.93 -4.14 -4.12
C TYR A 139 -15.30 -3.22 -2.95
N TYR A 140 -15.82 -2.01 -3.18
CA TYR A 140 -16.34 -1.16 -2.11
C TYR A 140 -17.55 -1.80 -1.42
N ASP A 141 -18.45 -2.43 -2.17
CA ASP A 141 -19.59 -3.15 -1.61
C ASP A 141 -19.13 -4.35 -0.76
N LEU A 142 -18.11 -5.06 -1.20
CA LEU A 142 -17.51 -6.15 -0.43
C LEU A 142 -16.86 -5.62 0.86
N ALA A 143 -16.02 -4.59 0.77
CA ALA A 143 -15.38 -3.96 1.94
C ALA A 143 -16.43 -3.48 2.95
N LYS A 144 -17.50 -2.82 2.48
CA LYS A 144 -18.59 -2.32 3.30
C LYS A 144 -19.37 -3.42 4.00
N LYS A 145 -19.55 -4.58 3.35
CA LYS A 145 -20.19 -5.75 3.97
C LYS A 145 -19.38 -6.29 5.14
N VAL A 146 -18.05 -6.31 5.03
CA VAL A 146 -17.15 -6.85 6.05
C VAL A 146 -16.95 -5.81 7.17
N ASN A 147 -16.63 -4.58 6.79
CA ASN A 147 -16.38 -3.48 7.71
C ASN A 147 -16.94 -2.16 7.17
N PRO A 148 -18.16 -1.77 7.54
CA PRO A 148 -18.78 -0.54 7.06
C PRO A 148 -18.07 0.73 7.56
N ASN A 149 -17.13 0.61 8.49
CA ASN A 149 -16.36 1.70 9.08
C ASN A 149 -14.89 1.70 8.66
N ASN A 150 -14.52 0.98 7.59
CA ASN A 150 -13.14 1.06 7.08
C ASN A 150 -12.83 2.47 6.57
N PRO A 151 -11.87 3.20 7.19
CA PRO A 151 -11.56 4.58 6.80
C PRO A 151 -10.96 4.68 5.40
N ARG A 152 -10.17 3.67 4.98
CA ARG A 152 -9.50 3.63 3.68
C ARG A 152 -10.49 3.47 2.53
N MET A 153 -11.60 2.78 2.76
CA MET A 153 -12.70 2.70 1.79
C MET A 153 -13.26 4.11 1.49
N PHE A 154 -13.59 4.88 2.52
CA PHE A 154 -14.12 6.25 2.35
C PHE A 154 -13.09 7.19 1.73
N TYR A 155 -11.83 7.07 2.14
CA TYR A 155 -10.73 7.83 1.52
C TYR A 155 -10.63 7.57 0.01
N GLN A 156 -10.69 6.31 -0.42
CA GLN A 156 -10.60 5.97 -1.83
C GLN A 156 -11.84 6.37 -2.63
N GLN A 157 -13.03 6.23 -2.05
CA GLN A 157 -14.26 6.78 -2.64
C GLN A 157 -14.16 8.31 -2.78
N GLY A 158 -13.56 8.99 -1.81
CA GLY A 158 -13.23 10.40 -1.89
C GLY A 158 -12.34 10.73 -3.08
N ASN A 159 -11.27 9.95 -3.29
CA ASN A 159 -10.41 10.10 -4.47
C ASN A 159 -11.20 9.91 -5.78
N SER A 160 -12.08 8.91 -5.84
CA SER A 160 -12.94 8.70 -7.01
C SER A 160 -13.78 9.93 -7.32
N MET A 161 -14.42 10.53 -6.32
CA MET A 161 -15.22 11.75 -6.48
C MET A 161 -14.37 12.97 -6.83
N TYR A 162 -13.17 13.10 -6.26
CA TYR A 162 -12.26 14.23 -6.49
C TYR A 162 -11.80 14.31 -7.95
N TYR A 163 -11.44 13.16 -8.53
CA TYR A 163 -10.95 13.09 -9.92
C TYR A 163 -12.06 12.92 -10.97
N THR A 164 -13.30 12.69 -10.55
CA THR A 164 -14.45 12.65 -11.46
C THR A 164 -15.04 14.05 -11.63
N PRO A 165 -15.18 14.58 -12.85
CA PRO A 165 -15.83 15.88 -13.10
C PRO A 165 -17.27 15.91 -12.57
N LYS A 166 -17.75 17.11 -12.14
CA LYS A 166 -19.15 17.32 -11.69
C LYS A 166 -20.19 16.82 -12.69
N LEU A 167 -19.93 17.01 -13.99
CA LEU A 167 -20.81 16.56 -15.07
C LEU A 167 -21.04 15.04 -15.06
N PHE A 168 -20.05 14.28 -14.57
CA PHE A 168 -20.12 12.83 -14.46
C PHE A 168 -20.40 12.37 -13.02
N GLY A 169 -20.93 13.24 -12.18
CA GLY A 169 -21.39 12.91 -10.83
C GLY A 169 -20.34 13.03 -9.73
N GLY A 170 -19.10 13.43 -10.03
CA GLY A 170 -18.04 13.71 -9.05
C GLY A 170 -18.10 15.14 -8.49
N GLY A 171 -16.96 15.63 -8.05
CA GLY A 171 -16.75 17.02 -7.59
C GLY A 171 -16.21 17.11 -6.18
N TYR A 172 -15.61 18.27 -5.89
CA TYR A 172 -14.86 18.50 -4.65
C TYR A 172 -15.75 18.47 -3.39
N GLU A 173 -17.01 18.90 -3.46
CA GLU A 173 -17.95 18.86 -2.33
C GLU A 173 -18.24 17.40 -1.91
N LYS A 174 -18.49 16.51 -2.88
CA LYS A 174 -18.72 15.09 -2.61
C LYS A 174 -17.46 14.40 -2.10
N ALA A 175 -16.32 14.74 -2.70
CA ALA A 175 -15.03 14.23 -2.24
C ALA A 175 -14.74 14.66 -0.80
N LEU A 176 -14.94 15.94 -0.47
CA LEU A 176 -14.73 16.48 0.88
C LEU A 176 -15.57 15.75 1.93
N ALA A 177 -16.85 15.50 1.65
CA ALA A 177 -17.73 14.79 2.58
C ALA A 177 -17.19 13.36 2.89
N LEU A 178 -16.67 12.66 1.87
CA LEU A 178 -16.11 11.32 2.03
C LEU A 178 -14.77 11.35 2.79
N TYR A 179 -13.89 12.31 2.51
CA TYR A 179 -12.64 12.48 3.25
C TYR A 179 -12.90 12.86 4.71
N GLN A 180 -13.87 13.72 4.99
CA GLN A 180 -14.28 14.05 6.35
C GLN A 180 -14.82 12.80 7.08
N LYS A 181 -15.62 11.98 6.41
CA LYS A 181 -16.07 10.69 6.97
C LYS A 181 -14.88 9.79 7.29
N ALA A 182 -13.92 9.65 6.37
CA ALA A 182 -12.70 8.89 6.63
C ALA A 182 -11.92 9.44 7.84
N ALA A 183 -11.79 10.77 7.94
CA ALA A 183 -11.09 11.44 9.06
C ALA A 183 -11.73 11.14 10.43
N THR A 184 -13.05 10.97 10.52
CA THR A 184 -13.72 10.57 11.77
C THR A 184 -13.48 9.11 12.14
N LEU A 185 -13.11 8.26 11.19
CA LEU A 185 -12.91 6.83 11.39
C LEU A 185 -11.45 6.46 11.66
N PHE A 186 -10.47 7.15 11.05
CA PHE A 186 -9.04 6.87 11.25
C PHE A 186 -8.57 6.84 12.71
N PRO A 187 -9.07 7.68 13.65
CA PRO A 187 -8.68 7.59 15.06
C PRO A 187 -9.04 6.25 15.72
N ASN A 188 -10.10 5.59 15.23
CA ASN A 188 -10.57 4.30 15.72
C ASN A 188 -10.06 3.12 14.89
N ASP A 189 -9.19 3.39 13.91
CA ASP A 189 -8.57 2.34 13.09
C ASP A 189 -7.67 1.44 13.94
N SER A 190 -7.51 0.20 13.50
CA SER A 190 -6.71 -0.80 14.21
C SER A 190 -5.29 -0.32 14.43
N LYS A 191 -4.76 -0.55 15.65
CA LYS A 191 -3.35 -0.36 15.99
C LYS A 191 -2.55 -1.65 15.89
N ASP A 192 -3.17 -2.73 15.45
CA ASP A 192 -2.52 -4.02 15.24
C ASP A 192 -1.49 -3.91 14.12
N ILE A 193 -0.24 -4.24 14.43
CA ILE A 193 0.89 -4.20 13.51
C ILE A 193 0.68 -5.12 12.28
N HIS A 194 -0.19 -6.12 12.39
CA HIS A 194 -0.54 -7.04 11.32
C HIS A 194 -1.65 -6.52 10.41
N LYS A 195 -1.99 -5.23 10.51
CA LYS A 195 -2.96 -4.53 9.65
C LYS A 195 -2.34 -3.35 8.92
N PRO A 196 -2.92 -2.91 7.80
CA PRO A 196 -2.48 -1.70 7.11
C PRO A 196 -2.66 -0.44 7.95
N HIS A 197 -1.70 0.48 7.87
CA HIS A 197 -1.71 1.75 8.64
C HIS A 197 -1.66 3.01 7.75
N TRP A 198 -1.83 2.87 6.43
CA TRP A 198 -1.80 4.00 5.51
C TRP A 198 -3.13 4.78 5.48
N GLY A 199 -3.09 5.99 4.98
CA GLY A 199 -4.28 6.74 4.58
C GLY A 199 -4.54 8.00 5.39
N ALA A 200 -4.40 7.99 6.71
CA ALA A 200 -4.78 9.11 7.57
C ALA A 200 -4.12 10.45 7.17
N LYS A 201 -2.80 10.46 6.97
CA LYS A 201 -2.03 11.65 6.61
C LYS A 201 -2.40 12.19 5.22
N VAL A 202 -2.54 11.30 4.24
CA VAL A 202 -2.91 11.72 2.89
C VAL A 202 -4.38 12.13 2.82
N ASN A 203 -5.27 11.52 3.59
CA ASN A 203 -6.66 11.95 3.71
C ASN A 203 -6.77 13.40 4.20
N GLN A 204 -6.00 13.79 5.22
CA GLN A 204 -5.98 15.17 5.70
C GLN A 204 -5.51 16.14 4.60
N LYS A 205 -4.48 15.79 3.84
CA LYS A 205 -4.03 16.60 2.69
C LYS A 205 -5.15 16.79 1.66
N MET A 206 -5.93 15.75 1.39
CA MET A 206 -7.03 15.83 0.43
C MET A 206 -8.20 16.69 0.94
N ILE A 207 -8.47 16.70 2.25
CA ILE A 207 -9.42 17.66 2.87
C ILE A 207 -8.94 19.09 2.62
N ASP A 208 -7.66 19.37 2.88
CA ASP A 208 -7.09 20.71 2.70
C ASP A 208 -7.14 21.14 1.22
N GLU A 209 -6.86 20.23 0.30
CA GLU A 209 -6.97 20.49 -1.15
C GLU A 209 -8.41 20.76 -1.58
N CYS A 210 -9.38 19.97 -1.12
CA CYS A 210 -10.79 20.24 -1.40
C CYS A 210 -11.20 21.63 -0.90
N ASN A 211 -10.84 21.99 0.33
CA ASN A 211 -11.14 23.30 0.90
C ASN A 211 -10.53 24.46 0.12
N LYS A 212 -9.35 24.29 -0.47
CA LYS A 212 -8.73 25.29 -1.38
C LYS A 212 -9.50 25.43 -2.69
N LYS A 213 -10.01 24.31 -3.24
CA LYS A 213 -10.74 24.30 -4.52
C LYS A 213 -12.17 24.81 -4.41
N LEU A 214 -12.73 24.85 -3.21
CA LEU A 214 -14.10 25.30 -2.93
C LEU A 214 -14.19 26.78 -2.49
N LYS A 215 -13.06 27.43 -2.25
CA LYS A 215 -12.94 28.89 -2.04
C LYS A 215 -12.91 29.63 -3.35
#